data_42e91e87da63206d7621fc37f20392b8
#
_entry.id   42e91e87da63206d7621fc37f20392b8
#
_cell.length_a   1.000
_cell.length_b   1.000
_cell.length_c   1.000
_cell.angle_alpha   90.00
_cell.angle_beta   90.00
_cell.angle_gamma   90.00
#
_symmetry.space_group_name_H-M   'P 1'
#
loop_
_entity.id
_entity.type
_entity.pdbx_description
1 polymer ?
#
loop_
_entity_poly.entity_id
_entity_poly.type
_entity_poly.pdbx_seq_one_letter_code
_entity_poly.pdbx_strand_id
1 'polypeptide(L)'
;MYKRQSDANLAAAVSNAGGAGIIATGGRTTEWTKAEIQKCKTLTDKPFGVNLMLMAPNVNEIIEVVCEEKVAFVTLGAGNPVPHIEKLHSAGIKVIPVVPNVKLAKRVEAAGVDAMVIEGMEGGGHIGQQTTMALMTNVLPLVKNVPVLVAGGIADGRGIAAALLMGADGVQMGSRFILTTECPTHPRAKQAIIDATDTDSAVTGFSRNNAVRCLKNEFTKEYLAKEVAGAPQQELNDFATGTNRMGAVDGDIEHGAVLVGQSLNALNEILPCKEVMEKLIAEARETLANAKNIEL
;
A
#
# COMPACT_ATOMS: atom_id res chain seq x y z
N MET A 1 -5.33 -1.52 5.83
CA MET A 1 -4.96 -0.32 5.04
C MET A 1 -6.23 0.26 4.40
N TYR A 2 -6.71 1.42 4.85
CA TYR A 2 -7.93 2.05 4.33
C TYR A 2 -7.66 2.82 3.02
N LYS A 3 -6.97 2.21 2.07
CA LYS A 3 -6.66 2.86 0.79
C LYS A 3 -7.86 2.67 -0.15
N ARG A 4 -8.69 3.71 -0.33
CA ARG A 4 -9.77 3.75 -1.31
C ARG A 4 -9.31 4.17 -2.71
N GLN A 5 -8.01 4.21 -2.94
CA GLN A 5 -7.38 4.83 -4.10
C GLN A 5 -7.10 3.86 -5.25
N SER A 6 -7.26 2.55 -5.04
CA SER A 6 -7.08 1.56 -6.10
C SER A 6 -8.39 0.80 -6.36
N ASP A 7 -8.92 0.98 -7.55
CA ASP A 7 -10.08 0.32 -8.10
C ASP A 7 -9.70 -0.60 -9.27
N ALA A 8 -10.68 -1.11 -9.99
CA ALA A 8 -10.47 -1.94 -11.17
C ALA A 8 -9.67 -1.24 -12.27
N ASN A 9 -9.88 0.08 -12.48
CA ASN A 9 -9.20 0.80 -13.57
C ASN A 9 -7.69 0.88 -13.27
N LEU A 10 -7.32 1.30 -12.06
CA LEU A 10 -5.93 1.38 -11.66
C LEU A 10 -5.28 -0.01 -11.62
N ALA A 11 -5.95 -1.00 -11.04
CA ALA A 11 -5.41 -2.36 -10.94
C ALA A 11 -5.15 -2.96 -12.33
N ALA A 12 -6.11 -2.84 -13.25
CA ALA A 12 -5.96 -3.33 -14.61
C ALA A 12 -4.84 -2.58 -15.37
N ALA A 13 -4.77 -1.25 -15.23
CA ALA A 13 -3.74 -0.45 -15.89
C ALA A 13 -2.32 -0.85 -15.43
N VAL A 14 -2.12 -1.06 -14.13
CA VAL A 14 -0.84 -1.55 -13.59
C VAL A 14 -0.52 -2.95 -14.12
N SER A 15 -1.49 -3.87 -14.15
CA SER A 15 -1.29 -5.23 -14.66
C SER A 15 -0.98 -5.22 -16.17
N ASN A 16 -1.67 -4.40 -16.96
CA ASN A 16 -1.42 -4.23 -18.40
C ASN A 16 -0.04 -3.62 -18.68
N ALA A 17 0.47 -2.80 -17.76
CA ALA A 17 1.81 -2.22 -17.84
C ALA A 17 2.94 -3.16 -17.35
N GLY A 18 2.63 -4.42 -17.01
CA GLY A 18 3.60 -5.43 -16.60
C GLY A 18 3.88 -5.49 -15.10
N GLY A 19 3.08 -4.78 -14.29
CA GLY A 19 3.09 -4.89 -12.83
C GLY A 19 2.09 -5.91 -12.30
N ALA A 20 1.88 -5.92 -10.99
CA ALA A 20 0.84 -6.68 -10.31
C ALA A 20 -0.16 -5.69 -9.66
N GLY A 21 -1.23 -5.37 -10.37
CA GLY A 21 -2.25 -4.44 -9.92
C GLY A 21 -3.06 -5.02 -8.76
N ILE A 22 -3.49 -4.18 -7.81
CA ILE A 22 -4.20 -4.62 -6.60
C ILE A 22 -5.41 -3.74 -6.36
N ILE A 23 -6.61 -4.34 -6.29
CA ILE A 23 -7.84 -3.67 -5.87
C ILE A 23 -7.85 -3.54 -4.34
N ALA A 24 -8.09 -2.34 -3.83
CA ALA A 24 -8.10 -2.06 -2.39
C ALA A 24 -9.52 -2.12 -1.80
N THR A 25 -9.76 -3.00 -0.82
CA THR A 25 -11.09 -3.22 -0.24
C THR A 25 -11.35 -2.50 1.08
N GLY A 26 -10.34 -1.82 1.65
CA GLY A 26 -10.49 -1.14 2.94
C GLY A 26 -11.64 -0.13 2.97
N GLY A 27 -12.65 -0.38 3.82
CA GLY A 27 -13.86 0.43 3.93
C GLY A 27 -14.82 0.36 2.73
N ARG A 28 -14.71 -0.70 1.91
CA ARG A 28 -15.63 -0.99 0.80
C ARG A 28 -16.62 -2.09 1.19
N THR A 29 -17.77 -2.12 0.52
CA THR A 29 -18.73 -3.20 0.71
C THR A 29 -18.33 -4.46 -0.06
N THR A 30 -18.91 -5.58 0.29
CA THR A 30 -18.70 -6.86 -0.38
C THR A 30 -19.16 -6.81 -1.83
N GLU A 31 -20.33 -6.19 -2.10
CA GLU A 31 -20.89 -6.01 -3.44
C GLU A 31 -19.99 -5.14 -4.32
N TRP A 32 -19.48 -4.03 -3.77
CA TRP A 32 -18.52 -3.18 -4.49
C TRP A 32 -17.27 -3.97 -4.87
N THR A 33 -16.74 -4.76 -3.94
CA THR A 33 -15.55 -5.57 -4.17
C THR A 33 -15.78 -6.57 -5.30
N LYS A 34 -16.92 -7.27 -5.30
CA LYS A 34 -17.28 -8.22 -6.37
C LYS A 34 -17.40 -7.52 -7.72
N ALA A 35 -18.09 -6.38 -7.75
CA ALA A 35 -18.25 -5.59 -8.98
C ALA A 35 -16.90 -5.10 -9.54
N GLU A 36 -15.97 -4.64 -8.68
CA GLU A 36 -14.65 -4.21 -9.12
C GLU A 36 -13.78 -5.36 -9.62
N ILE A 37 -13.84 -6.54 -8.99
CA ILE A 37 -13.15 -7.73 -9.50
C ILE A 37 -13.66 -8.10 -10.89
N GLN A 38 -14.98 -8.16 -11.07
CA GLN A 38 -15.61 -8.48 -12.36
C GLN A 38 -15.27 -7.44 -13.42
N LYS A 39 -15.33 -6.15 -13.08
CA LYS A 39 -14.89 -5.07 -13.96
C LYS A 39 -13.41 -5.20 -14.33
N CYS A 40 -12.52 -5.48 -13.38
CA CYS A 40 -11.10 -5.64 -13.65
C CYS A 40 -10.82 -6.76 -14.66
N LYS A 41 -11.55 -7.89 -14.57
CA LYS A 41 -11.50 -9.00 -15.53
C LYS A 41 -11.93 -8.60 -16.95
N THR A 42 -12.73 -7.55 -17.12
CA THR A 42 -13.06 -7.02 -18.45
C THR A 42 -12.02 -6.07 -19.01
N LEU A 43 -11.15 -5.52 -18.15
CA LEU A 43 -10.14 -4.52 -18.52
C LEU A 43 -8.75 -5.11 -18.76
N THR A 44 -8.51 -6.33 -18.25
CA THR A 44 -7.22 -7.01 -18.40
C THR A 44 -7.34 -8.53 -18.40
N ASP A 45 -6.52 -9.19 -19.19
CA ASP A 45 -6.27 -10.64 -19.15
C ASP A 45 -5.08 -11.02 -18.27
N LYS A 46 -4.39 -10.02 -17.70
CA LYS A 46 -3.23 -10.20 -16.84
C LYS A 46 -3.64 -10.46 -15.40
N PRO A 47 -2.81 -11.17 -14.61
CA PRO A 47 -3.10 -11.39 -13.20
C PRO A 47 -3.17 -10.08 -12.43
N PHE A 48 -4.17 -9.98 -11.55
CA PHE A 48 -4.30 -8.90 -10.57
C PHE A 48 -4.71 -9.49 -9.22
N GLY A 49 -4.53 -8.73 -8.17
CA GLY A 49 -4.85 -9.13 -6.81
C GLY A 49 -5.88 -8.24 -6.13
N VAL A 50 -6.24 -8.66 -4.92
CA VAL A 50 -7.15 -7.92 -4.03
C VAL A 50 -6.49 -7.75 -2.67
N ASN A 51 -6.49 -6.53 -2.12
CA ASN A 51 -6.01 -6.30 -0.77
C ASN A 51 -7.12 -6.53 0.25
N LEU A 52 -6.91 -7.46 1.16
CA LEU A 52 -7.80 -7.78 2.28
C LEU A 52 -7.35 -7.01 3.53
N MET A 53 -8.23 -6.18 4.05
CA MET A 53 -8.02 -5.49 5.31
C MET A 53 -8.60 -6.35 6.45
N LEU A 54 -7.73 -7.03 7.19
CA LEU A 54 -8.16 -8.04 8.17
C LEU A 54 -8.92 -7.48 9.38
N MET A 55 -8.84 -6.16 9.62
CA MET A 55 -9.65 -5.47 10.64
C MET A 55 -11.04 -5.06 10.14
N ALA A 56 -11.35 -5.22 8.85
CA ALA A 56 -12.65 -4.84 8.32
C ALA A 56 -13.75 -5.79 8.83
N PRO A 57 -14.92 -5.28 9.24
CA PRO A 57 -16.00 -6.10 9.78
C PRO A 57 -16.53 -7.14 8.78
N ASN A 58 -16.43 -6.85 7.48
CA ASN A 58 -16.89 -7.71 6.39
C ASN A 58 -15.77 -8.51 5.71
N VAL A 59 -14.61 -8.66 6.35
CA VAL A 59 -13.44 -9.33 5.74
C VAL A 59 -13.75 -10.78 5.34
N ASN A 60 -14.51 -11.51 6.13
CA ASN A 60 -14.85 -12.91 5.83
C ASN A 60 -15.73 -13.02 4.56
N GLU A 61 -16.69 -12.10 4.39
CA GLU A 61 -17.52 -12.04 3.18
C GLU A 61 -16.67 -11.68 1.94
N ILE A 62 -15.73 -10.76 2.08
CA ILE A 62 -14.79 -10.41 0.99
C ILE A 62 -13.89 -11.61 0.66
N ILE A 63 -13.47 -12.42 1.64
CA ILE A 63 -12.71 -13.64 1.40
C ILE A 63 -13.53 -14.64 0.58
N GLU A 64 -14.84 -14.82 0.87
CA GLU A 64 -15.70 -15.66 0.02
C GLU A 64 -15.72 -15.15 -1.41
N VAL A 65 -15.94 -13.85 -1.60
CA VAL A 65 -15.97 -13.22 -2.94
C VAL A 65 -14.67 -13.45 -3.71
N VAL A 66 -13.50 -13.24 -3.09
CA VAL A 66 -12.23 -13.46 -3.81
C VAL A 66 -12.01 -14.93 -4.16
N CYS A 67 -12.50 -15.86 -3.32
CA CYS A 67 -12.47 -17.29 -3.61
C CYS A 67 -13.42 -17.67 -4.77
N GLU A 68 -14.67 -17.17 -4.77
CA GLU A 68 -15.63 -17.36 -5.86
C GLU A 68 -15.09 -16.82 -7.18
N GLU A 69 -14.55 -15.60 -7.14
CA GLU A 69 -14.03 -14.90 -8.31
C GLU A 69 -12.64 -15.40 -8.74
N LYS A 70 -11.99 -16.29 -7.99
CA LYS A 70 -10.68 -16.90 -8.31
C LYS A 70 -9.64 -15.86 -8.71
N VAL A 71 -9.44 -14.83 -7.88
CA VAL A 71 -8.41 -13.83 -8.11
C VAL A 71 -7.02 -14.47 -8.06
N ALA A 72 -6.05 -13.92 -8.78
CA ALA A 72 -4.72 -14.55 -8.88
C ALA A 72 -3.98 -14.56 -7.53
N PHE A 73 -4.11 -13.49 -6.77
CA PHE A 73 -3.47 -13.37 -5.46
C PHE A 73 -4.22 -12.39 -4.55
N VAL A 74 -3.96 -12.47 -3.26
CA VAL A 74 -4.40 -11.49 -2.27
C VAL A 74 -3.23 -10.95 -1.49
N THR A 75 -3.28 -9.66 -1.13
CA THR A 75 -2.43 -9.10 -0.08
C THR A 75 -3.27 -8.92 1.19
N LEU A 76 -2.69 -9.23 2.36
CA LEU A 76 -3.39 -9.18 3.63
C LEU A 76 -2.67 -8.24 4.59
N GLY A 77 -3.35 -7.22 5.07
CA GLY A 77 -2.77 -6.25 6.00
C GLY A 77 -3.66 -5.98 7.21
N ALA A 78 -3.10 -5.31 8.21
CA ALA A 78 -3.81 -4.87 9.41
C ALA A 78 -4.48 -6.03 10.18
N GLY A 79 -3.73 -7.09 10.49
CA GLY A 79 -4.23 -8.22 11.27
C GLY A 79 -3.36 -9.48 11.17
N ASN A 80 -3.90 -10.61 11.64
CA ASN A 80 -3.25 -11.91 11.56
C ASN A 80 -3.71 -12.68 10.31
N PRO A 81 -2.85 -12.87 9.29
CA PRO A 81 -3.26 -13.56 8.05
C PRO A 81 -3.36 -15.07 8.18
N VAL A 82 -2.70 -15.68 9.17
CA VAL A 82 -2.53 -17.14 9.28
C VAL A 82 -3.85 -17.92 9.22
N PRO A 83 -4.95 -17.53 9.89
CA PRO A 83 -6.21 -18.29 9.84
C PRO A 83 -6.88 -18.37 8.45
N HIS A 84 -6.44 -17.53 7.50
CA HIS A 84 -7.08 -17.44 6.18
C HIS A 84 -6.28 -18.14 5.07
N ILE A 85 -5.02 -18.54 5.35
CA ILE A 85 -4.10 -19.09 4.34
C ILE A 85 -4.66 -20.36 3.71
N GLU A 86 -5.06 -21.35 4.51
CA GLU A 86 -5.54 -22.65 4.02
C GLU A 86 -6.75 -22.48 3.09
N LYS A 87 -7.72 -21.64 3.48
CA LYS A 87 -8.90 -21.37 2.68
C LYS A 87 -8.57 -20.74 1.33
N LEU A 88 -7.69 -19.75 1.33
CA LEU A 88 -7.26 -19.04 0.12
C LEU A 88 -6.49 -19.98 -0.81
N HIS A 89 -5.56 -20.79 -0.27
CA HIS A 89 -4.82 -21.80 -1.03
C HIS A 89 -5.76 -22.87 -1.61
N SER A 90 -6.77 -23.30 -0.86
CA SER A 90 -7.77 -24.27 -1.36
C SER A 90 -8.56 -23.75 -2.56
N ALA A 91 -8.70 -22.41 -2.67
CA ALA A 91 -9.29 -21.74 -3.84
C ALA A 91 -8.27 -21.47 -4.98
N GLY A 92 -7.01 -21.88 -4.82
CA GLY A 92 -5.94 -21.65 -5.79
C GLY A 92 -5.36 -20.22 -5.79
N ILE A 93 -5.61 -19.45 -4.73
CA ILE A 93 -5.23 -18.04 -4.61
C ILE A 93 -3.88 -17.94 -3.89
N LYS A 94 -2.93 -17.19 -4.45
CA LYS A 94 -1.65 -16.90 -3.80
C LYS A 94 -1.83 -15.89 -2.66
N VAL A 95 -1.13 -16.14 -1.54
CA VAL A 95 -1.28 -15.38 -0.30
C VAL A 95 -0.02 -14.58 -0.02
N ILE A 96 -0.13 -13.24 0.00
CA ILE A 96 0.99 -12.29 0.14
C ILE A 96 0.69 -11.32 1.29
N PRO A 97 0.98 -11.66 2.55
CA PRO A 97 0.75 -10.75 3.68
C PRO A 97 1.69 -9.56 3.68
N VAL A 98 1.19 -8.42 4.20
CA VAL A 98 1.97 -7.22 4.49
C VAL A 98 2.41 -7.26 5.95
N VAL A 99 3.72 -7.22 6.20
CA VAL A 99 4.31 -7.44 7.51
C VAL A 99 5.22 -6.28 7.94
N PRO A 100 5.06 -5.76 9.18
CA PRO A 100 5.82 -4.62 9.67
C PRO A 100 7.03 -4.98 10.56
N ASN A 101 7.32 -6.28 10.78
CA ASN A 101 8.38 -6.71 11.68
C ASN A 101 8.80 -8.17 11.48
N VAL A 102 9.97 -8.52 12.02
CA VAL A 102 10.58 -9.87 11.95
C VAL A 102 9.67 -10.96 12.54
N LYS A 103 8.99 -10.68 13.65
CA LYS A 103 8.16 -11.67 14.35
C LYS A 103 7.03 -12.16 13.43
N LEU A 104 6.34 -11.24 12.77
CA LEU A 104 5.27 -11.60 11.85
C LEU A 104 5.84 -12.20 10.55
N ALA A 105 6.97 -11.69 10.02
CA ALA A 105 7.62 -12.25 8.84
C ALA A 105 7.94 -13.74 9.01
N LYS A 106 8.61 -14.11 10.09
CA LYS A 106 8.90 -15.53 10.41
C LYS A 106 7.64 -16.37 10.61
N ARG A 107 6.61 -15.79 11.21
CA ARG A 107 5.34 -16.50 11.45
C ARG A 107 4.61 -16.82 10.14
N VAL A 108 4.55 -15.87 9.21
CA VAL A 108 3.86 -16.09 7.94
C VAL A 108 4.67 -16.96 7.00
N GLU A 109 6.01 -16.86 7.01
CA GLU A 109 6.89 -17.79 6.29
C GLU A 109 6.65 -19.24 6.76
N ALA A 110 6.64 -19.47 8.07
CA ALA A 110 6.37 -20.81 8.65
C ALA A 110 4.94 -21.30 8.35
N ALA A 111 4.00 -20.40 8.12
CA ALA A 111 2.63 -20.74 7.76
C ALA A 111 2.46 -21.04 6.25
N GLY A 112 3.53 -20.97 5.45
CA GLY A 112 3.55 -21.37 4.04
C GLY A 112 2.93 -20.39 3.06
N VAL A 113 3.08 -19.07 3.28
CA VAL A 113 2.65 -18.04 2.33
C VAL A 113 3.46 -18.09 1.03
N ASP A 114 2.94 -17.56 -0.07
CA ASP A 114 3.60 -17.57 -1.39
C ASP A 114 4.66 -16.49 -1.57
N ALA A 115 4.49 -15.37 -0.87
CA ALA A 115 5.42 -14.25 -0.79
C ALA A 115 5.03 -13.38 0.42
N MET A 116 5.82 -12.36 0.73
CA MET A 116 5.42 -11.33 1.69
C MET A 116 5.84 -9.94 1.25
N VAL A 117 5.14 -8.92 1.72
CA VAL A 117 5.54 -7.52 1.59
C VAL A 117 5.98 -7.02 2.96
N ILE A 118 7.22 -6.57 3.10
CA ILE A 118 7.65 -5.81 4.28
C ILE A 118 7.37 -4.33 4.06
N GLU A 119 6.61 -3.69 4.96
CA GLU A 119 6.22 -2.29 4.80
C GLU A 119 6.80 -1.43 5.92
N GLY A 120 7.69 -0.50 5.56
CA GLY A 120 8.27 0.47 6.47
C GLY A 120 7.33 1.65 6.77
N MET A 121 7.66 2.39 7.85
CA MET A 121 6.85 3.52 8.32
C MET A 121 6.82 4.73 7.37
N GLU A 122 7.63 4.75 6.32
CA GLU A 122 7.59 5.77 5.27
C GLU A 122 6.40 5.60 4.32
N GLY A 123 5.68 4.47 4.41
CA GLY A 123 4.44 4.24 3.67
C GLY A 123 3.33 5.20 4.02
N GLY A 124 2.33 5.34 3.13
CA GLY A 124 1.09 6.08 3.39
C GLY A 124 -0.01 5.19 3.95
N GLY A 125 -0.93 5.75 4.73
CA GLY A 125 -1.98 4.99 5.43
C GLY A 125 -1.45 4.34 6.70
N HIS A 126 -2.00 3.19 7.09
CA HIS A 126 -1.52 2.48 8.29
C HIS A 126 -0.07 2.04 8.10
N ILE A 127 0.74 2.29 9.10
CA ILE A 127 2.18 2.03 9.10
C ILE A 127 2.62 1.29 10.36
N GLY A 128 3.75 0.57 10.25
CA GLY A 128 4.46 0.00 11.38
C GLY A 128 5.34 1.04 12.11
N GLN A 129 6.31 0.54 12.89
CA GLN A 129 7.20 1.38 13.69
C GLN A 129 8.65 1.43 13.15
N GLN A 130 9.00 0.54 12.22
CA GLN A 130 10.35 0.49 11.65
C GLN A 130 10.42 1.27 10.35
N THR A 131 11.55 1.97 10.13
CA THR A 131 11.86 2.55 8.82
C THR A 131 12.14 1.43 7.82
N THR A 132 11.95 1.72 6.54
CA THR A 132 12.11 0.72 5.47
C THR A 132 13.52 0.14 5.43
N MET A 133 14.56 0.98 5.55
CA MET A 133 15.95 0.53 5.60
C MET A 133 16.22 -0.41 6.77
N ALA A 134 15.78 -0.05 7.99
CA ALA A 134 15.95 -0.90 9.17
C ALA A 134 15.16 -2.21 9.04
N LEU A 135 13.95 -2.14 8.49
CA LEU A 135 13.11 -3.32 8.28
C LEU A 135 13.74 -4.30 7.26
N MET A 136 14.27 -3.81 6.15
CA MET A 136 15.03 -4.61 5.17
C MET A 136 16.22 -5.30 5.84
N THR A 137 17.04 -4.54 6.58
CA THR A 137 18.22 -5.06 7.30
C THR A 137 17.83 -6.16 8.29
N ASN A 138 16.70 -6.03 8.95
CA ASN A 138 16.25 -6.98 9.96
C ASN A 138 15.58 -8.23 9.37
N VAL A 139 14.86 -8.12 8.24
CA VAL A 139 14.01 -9.20 7.72
C VAL A 139 14.69 -9.98 6.61
N LEU A 140 15.29 -9.32 5.60
CA LEU A 140 15.82 -9.98 4.40
C LEU A 140 16.87 -11.07 4.71
N PRO A 141 17.78 -10.91 5.71
CA PRO A 141 18.71 -11.97 6.06
C PRO A 141 18.05 -13.20 6.71
N LEU A 142 16.84 -13.05 7.25
CA LEU A 142 16.18 -14.07 8.07
C LEU A 142 15.09 -14.87 7.36
N VAL A 143 14.47 -14.29 6.32
CA VAL A 143 13.46 -14.94 5.47
C VAL A 143 14.17 -15.55 4.27
N LYS A 144 13.98 -16.86 4.01
CA LYS A 144 14.74 -17.59 3.01
C LYS A 144 13.90 -18.43 2.05
N ASN A 145 12.67 -18.74 2.43
CA ASN A 145 11.87 -19.75 1.73
C ASN A 145 10.80 -19.14 0.83
N VAL A 146 10.58 -17.81 0.90
CA VAL A 146 9.57 -17.11 0.12
C VAL A 146 10.10 -15.76 -0.39
N PRO A 147 9.67 -15.30 -1.56
CA PRO A 147 10.02 -13.98 -2.06
C PRO A 147 9.58 -12.86 -1.09
N VAL A 148 10.42 -11.84 -0.95
CA VAL A 148 10.15 -10.67 -0.11
C VAL A 148 10.13 -9.41 -0.96
N LEU A 149 8.98 -8.74 -0.98
CA LEU A 149 8.82 -7.42 -1.59
C LEU A 149 8.94 -6.34 -0.53
N VAL A 150 9.43 -5.16 -0.91
CA VAL A 150 9.62 -4.01 -0.02
C VAL A 150 8.64 -2.91 -0.36
N ALA A 151 8.01 -2.33 0.65
CA ALA A 151 7.10 -1.20 0.54
C ALA A 151 7.42 -0.10 1.56
N GLY A 152 6.99 1.12 1.25
CA GLY A 152 7.26 2.31 2.07
C GLY A 152 8.51 3.06 1.64
N GLY A 153 8.38 4.36 1.37
CA GLY A 153 9.49 5.21 0.96
C GLY A 153 9.96 5.08 -0.49
N ILE A 154 9.47 4.09 -1.24
CA ILE A 154 9.87 3.85 -2.63
C ILE A 154 8.92 4.60 -3.57
N ALA A 155 9.45 5.53 -4.36
CA ALA A 155 8.68 6.38 -5.27
C ALA A 155 9.29 6.47 -6.69
N ASP A 156 10.51 6.02 -6.88
CA ASP A 156 11.26 6.08 -8.14
C ASP A 156 12.06 4.79 -8.40
N GLY A 157 12.73 4.72 -9.54
CA GLY A 157 13.55 3.57 -9.93
C GLY A 157 14.82 3.40 -9.10
N ARG A 158 15.33 4.48 -8.48
CA ARG A 158 16.49 4.40 -7.57
C ARG A 158 16.12 3.64 -6.31
N GLY A 159 14.92 3.90 -5.77
CA GLY A 159 14.38 3.15 -4.63
C GLY A 159 14.16 1.68 -4.96
N ILE A 160 13.70 1.36 -6.18
CA ILE A 160 13.61 -0.03 -6.66
C ILE A 160 14.99 -0.69 -6.67
N ALA A 161 15.98 -0.04 -7.29
CA ALA A 161 17.35 -0.56 -7.38
C ALA A 161 17.96 -0.80 -5.99
N ALA A 162 17.79 0.14 -5.06
CA ALA A 162 18.28 0.02 -3.68
C ALA A 162 17.66 -1.20 -2.96
N ALA A 163 16.35 -1.40 -3.07
CA ALA A 163 15.68 -2.56 -2.48
C ALA A 163 16.22 -3.89 -3.04
N LEU A 164 16.40 -3.97 -4.37
CA LEU A 164 16.96 -5.14 -5.04
C LEU A 164 18.41 -5.41 -4.62
N LEU A 165 19.24 -4.37 -4.52
CA LEU A 165 20.64 -4.48 -4.06
C LEU A 165 20.74 -4.95 -2.60
N MET A 166 19.76 -4.65 -1.78
CA MET A 166 19.67 -5.17 -0.41
C MET A 166 19.15 -6.61 -0.32
N GLY A 167 18.75 -7.21 -1.44
CA GLY A 167 18.31 -8.61 -1.52
C GLY A 167 16.80 -8.80 -1.49
N ALA A 168 16.01 -7.75 -1.75
CA ALA A 168 14.58 -7.91 -2.00
C ALA A 168 14.32 -8.52 -3.40
N ASP A 169 13.22 -9.25 -3.55
CA ASP A 169 12.80 -9.84 -4.82
C ASP A 169 11.93 -8.88 -5.67
N GLY A 170 11.49 -7.77 -5.07
CA GLY A 170 10.70 -6.75 -5.74
C GLY A 170 10.22 -5.66 -4.78
N VAL A 171 9.32 -4.81 -5.28
CA VAL A 171 8.78 -3.69 -4.50
C VAL A 171 7.26 -3.60 -4.63
N GLN A 172 6.61 -3.01 -3.61
CA GLN A 172 5.23 -2.55 -3.68
C GLN A 172 5.18 -1.04 -3.50
N MET A 173 4.53 -0.35 -4.42
CA MET A 173 4.43 1.11 -4.43
C MET A 173 2.97 1.54 -4.33
N GLY A 174 2.70 2.57 -3.53
CA GLY A 174 1.36 3.15 -3.39
C GLY A 174 1.29 4.57 -3.94
N SER A 175 2.00 5.49 -3.31
CA SER A 175 1.88 6.93 -3.54
C SER A 175 2.20 7.34 -4.98
N ARG A 176 3.18 6.74 -5.64
CA ARG A 176 3.49 7.00 -7.05
C ARG A 176 2.28 6.72 -7.97
N PHE A 177 1.54 5.65 -7.69
CA PHE A 177 0.38 5.27 -8.50
C PHE A 177 -0.90 6.05 -8.17
N ILE A 178 -0.94 6.82 -7.07
CA ILE A 178 -2.00 7.81 -6.84
C ILE A 178 -1.94 8.89 -7.94
N LEU A 179 -0.75 9.27 -8.36
CA LEU A 179 -0.51 10.25 -9.41
C LEU A 179 -0.45 9.59 -10.80
N THR A 180 -1.46 8.76 -11.09
CA THR A 180 -1.68 8.23 -12.44
C THR A 180 -3.05 8.67 -12.97
N THR A 181 -3.19 8.74 -14.29
CA THR A 181 -4.45 9.13 -14.93
C THR A 181 -5.57 8.15 -14.59
N GLU A 182 -5.26 6.88 -14.40
CA GLU A 182 -6.21 5.80 -14.12
C GLU A 182 -6.62 5.70 -12.65
N CYS A 183 -5.88 6.35 -11.74
CA CYS A 183 -6.25 6.38 -10.32
C CYS A 183 -7.48 7.26 -10.09
N PRO A 184 -8.55 6.75 -9.42
CA PRO A 184 -9.79 7.49 -9.23
C PRO A 184 -9.73 8.56 -8.12
N THR A 185 -8.56 8.78 -7.51
CA THR A 185 -8.38 9.83 -6.51
C THR A 185 -8.75 11.19 -7.07
N HIS A 186 -9.49 11.98 -6.28
CA HIS A 186 -9.98 13.30 -6.69
C HIS A 186 -8.83 14.21 -7.16
N PRO A 187 -9.02 15.00 -8.26
CA PRO A 187 -7.96 15.85 -8.80
C PRO A 187 -7.34 16.82 -7.79
N ARG A 188 -8.14 17.41 -6.89
CA ARG A 188 -7.61 18.28 -5.80
C ARG A 188 -6.66 17.54 -4.88
N ALA A 189 -6.95 16.29 -4.54
CA ALA A 189 -6.07 15.49 -3.70
C ALA A 189 -4.76 15.12 -4.43
N LYS A 190 -4.82 14.82 -5.73
CA LYS A 190 -3.61 14.61 -6.56
C LYS A 190 -2.77 15.88 -6.63
N GLN A 191 -3.40 17.04 -6.84
CA GLN A 191 -2.69 18.32 -6.88
C GLN A 191 -2.04 18.64 -5.54
N ALA A 192 -2.76 18.44 -4.43
CA ALA A 192 -2.20 18.64 -3.09
C ALA A 192 -0.97 17.75 -2.80
N ILE A 193 -0.90 16.54 -3.40
CA ILE A 193 0.29 15.70 -3.29
C ILE A 193 1.45 16.28 -4.10
N ILE A 194 1.19 16.83 -5.30
CA ILE A 194 2.22 17.45 -6.17
C ILE A 194 2.77 18.72 -5.52
N ASP A 195 1.91 19.52 -4.91
CA ASP A 195 2.29 20.80 -4.29
C ASP A 195 3.01 20.62 -2.94
N ALA A 196 2.97 19.41 -2.38
CA ALA A 196 3.54 19.09 -1.08
C ALA A 196 5.07 18.94 -1.15
N THR A 197 5.75 19.39 -0.10
CA THR A 197 7.19 19.22 0.11
C THR A 197 7.52 17.96 0.93
N ASP A 198 8.77 17.61 1.05
CA ASP A 198 9.27 16.44 1.79
C ASP A 198 8.85 16.39 3.26
N THR A 199 8.53 17.54 3.87
CA THR A 199 8.08 17.64 5.26
C THR A 199 6.56 17.71 5.46
N ASP A 200 5.77 17.66 4.38
CA ASP A 200 4.31 17.87 4.43
C ASP A 200 3.50 16.58 4.66
N SER A 201 4.10 15.55 5.22
CA SER A 201 3.38 14.40 5.77
C SER A 201 3.37 14.40 7.29
N ALA A 202 2.30 13.90 7.89
CA ALA A 202 2.15 13.73 9.32
C ALA A 202 1.70 12.30 9.66
N VAL A 203 2.03 11.83 10.85
CA VAL A 203 1.58 10.55 11.40
C VAL A 203 0.62 10.84 12.54
N THR A 204 -0.62 10.40 12.41
CA THR A 204 -1.64 10.43 13.47
C THR A 204 -1.72 9.07 14.16
N GLY A 205 -2.14 9.02 15.42
CA GLY A 205 -2.38 7.78 16.18
C GLY A 205 -1.12 6.97 16.53
N PHE A 206 0.07 7.56 16.43
CA PHE A 206 1.33 6.87 16.71
C PHE A 206 1.41 6.41 18.17
N SER A 207 1.04 7.27 19.13
CA SER A 207 1.03 6.96 20.56
C SER A 207 0.00 5.89 20.95
N ARG A 208 -0.93 5.57 20.05
CA ARG A 208 -2.05 4.66 20.26
C ARG A 208 -1.91 3.33 19.53
N ASN A 209 -0.75 3.02 18.98
CA ASN A 209 -0.50 1.84 18.14
C ASN A 209 -1.46 1.72 16.93
N ASN A 210 -1.94 2.86 16.44
CA ASN A 210 -2.82 2.99 15.28
C ASN A 210 -2.28 4.06 14.33
N ALA A 211 -1.00 3.98 14.02
CA ALA A 211 -0.28 4.98 13.24
C ALA A 211 -0.76 5.04 11.79
N VAL A 212 -1.15 6.24 11.34
CA VAL A 212 -1.60 6.50 9.97
C VAL A 212 -0.85 7.70 9.40
N ARG A 213 -0.18 7.54 8.24
CA ARG A 213 0.47 8.65 7.55
C ARG A 213 -0.41 9.22 6.45
N CYS A 214 -0.53 10.55 6.44
CA CYS A 214 -1.24 11.33 5.41
C CYS A 214 -0.58 12.71 5.23
N LEU A 215 -1.08 13.49 4.26
CA LEU A 215 -0.68 14.90 4.13
C LEU A 215 -1.03 15.70 5.39
N LYS A 216 -0.19 16.68 5.71
CA LYS A 216 -0.48 17.70 6.73
C LYS A 216 -1.63 18.60 6.27
N ASN A 217 -2.62 18.80 7.11
CA ASN A 217 -3.76 19.69 6.90
C ASN A 217 -4.48 19.95 8.23
N GLU A 218 -5.63 20.62 8.22
CA GLU A 218 -6.38 20.89 9.44
C GLU A 218 -6.85 19.61 10.14
N PHE A 219 -7.25 18.57 9.41
CA PHE A 219 -7.56 17.27 10.00
C PHE A 219 -6.39 16.71 10.84
N THR A 220 -5.18 16.68 10.28
CA THR A 220 -4.02 16.13 11.01
C THR A 220 -3.64 16.99 12.21
N LYS A 221 -3.76 18.30 12.10
CA LYS A 221 -3.49 19.25 13.18
C LYS A 221 -4.46 19.05 14.35
N GLU A 222 -5.76 18.96 14.07
CA GLU A 222 -6.78 18.71 15.09
C GLU A 222 -6.64 17.33 15.73
N TYR A 223 -6.40 16.28 14.90
CA TYR A 223 -6.20 14.93 15.42
C TYR A 223 -5.02 14.89 16.41
N LEU A 224 -3.88 15.44 16.00
CA LEU A 224 -2.69 15.47 16.85
C LEU A 224 -2.88 16.30 18.12
N ALA A 225 -3.61 17.41 18.05
CA ALA A 225 -3.97 18.20 19.23
C ALA A 225 -4.82 17.39 20.22
N LYS A 226 -5.84 16.67 19.74
CA LYS A 226 -6.66 15.76 20.55
C LYS A 226 -5.82 14.60 21.13
N GLU A 227 -4.93 14.01 20.34
CA GLU A 227 -4.06 12.91 20.77
C GLU A 227 -3.13 13.37 21.89
N VAL A 228 -2.49 14.54 21.77
CA VAL A 228 -1.62 15.15 22.79
C VAL A 228 -2.42 15.53 24.06
N ALA A 229 -3.65 16.00 23.91
CA ALA A 229 -4.54 16.32 25.02
C ALA A 229 -5.05 15.06 25.77
N GLY A 230 -4.72 13.85 25.28
CA GLY A 230 -5.10 12.61 25.93
C GLY A 230 -6.54 12.16 25.63
N ALA A 231 -7.13 12.60 24.53
CA ALA A 231 -8.48 12.22 24.13
C ALA A 231 -8.65 10.68 24.14
N PRO A 232 -9.82 10.15 24.53
CA PRO A 232 -10.12 8.72 24.50
C PRO A 232 -9.96 8.14 23.09
N GLN A 233 -9.55 6.88 22.99
CA GLN A 233 -9.36 6.20 21.70
C GLN A 233 -10.63 6.23 20.83
N GLN A 234 -11.80 6.08 21.44
CA GLN A 234 -13.08 6.14 20.73
C GLN A 234 -13.31 7.50 20.08
N GLU A 235 -13.03 8.59 20.77
CA GLU A 235 -13.14 9.95 20.22
C GLU A 235 -12.23 10.15 19.01
N LEU A 236 -10.98 9.69 19.09
CA LEU A 236 -10.02 9.73 17.98
C LEU A 236 -10.48 8.89 16.79
N ASN A 237 -11.06 7.72 17.03
CA ASN A 237 -11.60 6.86 15.99
C ASN A 237 -12.82 7.50 15.30
N ASP A 238 -13.74 8.09 16.08
CA ASP A 238 -14.92 8.76 15.57
C ASP A 238 -14.52 9.97 14.72
N PHE A 239 -13.55 10.76 15.20
CA PHE A 239 -13.01 11.91 14.47
C PHE A 239 -12.35 11.52 13.15
N ALA A 240 -11.65 10.36 13.10
CA ALA A 240 -10.99 9.87 11.89
C ALA A 240 -11.94 9.14 10.93
N THR A 241 -13.14 8.76 11.39
CA THR A 241 -14.08 7.97 10.58
C THR A 241 -14.58 8.77 9.37
N GLY A 242 -14.43 8.17 8.18
CA GLY A 242 -14.86 8.78 6.91
C GLY A 242 -13.87 9.75 6.28
N THR A 243 -12.89 10.27 7.02
CA THR A 243 -11.96 11.32 6.54
C THR A 243 -11.15 10.91 5.30
N ASN A 244 -10.79 9.64 5.17
CA ASN A 244 -10.13 9.15 3.95
C ASN A 244 -11.04 9.23 2.71
N ARG A 245 -12.35 9.01 2.85
CA ARG A 245 -13.29 9.24 1.75
C ARG A 245 -13.36 10.73 1.41
N MET A 246 -13.49 11.58 2.43
CA MET A 246 -13.53 13.04 2.26
C MET A 246 -12.32 13.52 1.45
N GLY A 247 -11.09 13.13 1.81
CA GLY A 247 -9.88 13.54 1.11
C GLY A 247 -9.74 12.92 -0.28
N ALA A 248 -9.83 11.59 -0.38
CA ALA A 248 -9.47 10.88 -1.61
C ALA A 248 -10.59 10.86 -2.67
N VAL A 249 -11.87 10.92 -2.26
CA VAL A 249 -13.03 10.78 -3.16
C VAL A 249 -13.77 12.10 -3.31
N ASP A 250 -14.07 12.78 -2.19
CA ASP A 250 -14.89 13.98 -2.19
C ASP A 250 -14.03 15.26 -2.43
N GLY A 251 -12.70 15.15 -2.34
CA GLY A 251 -11.74 16.22 -2.64
C GLY A 251 -11.63 17.30 -1.56
N ASP A 252 -12.09 17.02 -0.33
CA ASP A 252 -11.84 17.86 0.83
C ASP A 252 -10.41 17.61 1.34
N ILE A 253 -9.48 18.41 0.86
CA ILE A 253 -8.06 18.32 1.22
C ILE A 253 -7.71 18.98 2.55
N GLU A 254 -8.63 19.72 3.15
CA GLU A 254 -8.43 20.42 4.42
C GLU A 254 -8.83 19.55 5.61
N HIS A 255 -10.01 18.92 5.54
CA HIS A 255 -10.56 18.13 6.65
C HIS A 255 -10.54 16.63 6.38
N GLY A 256 -10.21 16.21 5.15
CA GLY A 256 -10.06 14.81 4.77
C GLY A 256 -8.63 14.29 4.92
N ALA A 257 -8.49 13.00 5.21
CA ALA A 257 -7.18 12.34 5.25
C ALA A 257 -6.73 11.94 3.84
N VAL A 258 -5.76 12.65 3.27
CA VAL A 258 -5.11 12.29 2.01
C VAL A 258 -3.94 11.35 2.33
N LEU A 259 -4.16 10.04 2.21
CA LEU A 259 -3.16 9.02 2.56
C LEU A 259 -2.04 8.98 1.51
N VAL A 260 -0.83 9.32 1.92
CA VAL A 260 0.35 9.36 1.07
C VAL A 260 1.60 9.03 1.88
N GLY A 261 2.64 8.46 1.25
CA GLY A 261 3.92 8.17 1.88
C GLY A 261 4.80 9.40 2.04
N GLN A 262 6.00 9.20 2.57
CA GLN A 262 6.91 10.28 2.93
C GLN A 262 7.75 10.83 1.76
N SER A 263 7.87 10.07 0.65
CA SER A 263 8.69 10.46 -0.52
C SER A 263 7.97 11.47 -1.43
N LEU A 264 7.49 12.59 -0.88
CA LEU A 264 6.63 13.55 -1.57
C LEU A 264 7.34 14.26 -2.73
N ASN A 265 8.58 14.71 -2.55
CA ASN A 265 9.33 15.41 -3.61
C ASN A 265 9.56 14.59 -4.89
N ALA A 266 9.46 13.26 -4.82
CA ALA A 266 9.51 12.39 -5.99
C ALA A 266 8.15 12.26 -6.71
N LEU A 267 7.10 12.92 -6.21
CA LEU A 267 5.72 12.82 -6.67
C LEU A 267 5.25 14.14 -7.29
N ASN A 268 5.75 14.48 -8.47
CA ASN A 268 5.63 15.81 -9.08
C ASN A 268 4.86 15.85 -10.41
N GLU A 269 4.36 14.71 -10.91
CA GLU A 269 3.67 14.63 -12.19
C GLU A 269 2.58 13.56 -12.21
N ILE A 270 1.51 13.80 -12.97
CA ILE A 270 0.46 12.82 -13.24
C ILE A 270 0.68 12.25 -14.63
N LEU A 271 0.87 10.95 -14.73
CA LEU A 271 1.13 10.23 -15.99
C LEU A 271 0.23 9.00 -16.11
N PRO A 272 0.03 8.45 -17.33
CA PRO A 272 -0.52 7.12 -17.49
C PRO A 272 0.30 6.05 -16.79
N CYS A 273 -0.34 5.01 -16.22
CA CYS A 273 0.35 3.90 -15.54
C CYS A 273 1.48 3.30 -16.39
N LYS A 274 1.25 3.17 -17.71
CA LYS A 274 2.26 2.63 -18.63
C LYS A 274 3.54 3.45 -18.60
N GLU A 275 3.43 4.78 -18.72
CA GLU A 275 4.57 5.69 -18.72
C GLU A 275 5.29 5.68 -17.36
N VAL A 276 4.54 5.64 -16.26
CA VAL A 276 5.11 5.50 -14.91
C VAL A 276 5.94 4.21 -14.82
N MET A 277 5.40 3.07 -15.26
CA MET A 277 6.12 1.80 -15.23
C MET A 277 7.38 1.80 -16.10
N GLU A 278 7.30 2.37 -17.32
CA GLU A 278 8.45 2.49 -18.22
C GLU A 278 9.56 3.35 -17.60
N LYS A 279 9.22 4.51 -17.01
CA LYS A 279 10.18 5.38 -16.31
C LYS A 279 10.82 4.66 -15.11
N LEU A 280 10.04 4.04 -14.26
CA LEU A 280 10.52 3.31 -13.08
C LEU A 280 11.50 2.19 -13.45
N ILE A 281 11.20 1.42 -14.48
CA ILE A 281 12.05 0.31 -14.94
C ILE A 281 13.34 0.84 -15.59
N ALA A 282 13.25 1.89 -16.41
CA ALA A 282 14.40 2.49 -17.06
C ALA A 282 15.37 3.06 -16.01
N GLU A 283 14.87 3.85 -15.07
CA GLU A 283 15.67 4.43 -13.99
C GLU A 283 16.28 3.37 -13.06
N ALA A 284 15.53 2.32 -12.72
CA ALA A 284 16.06 1.21 -11.92
C ALA A 284 17.21 0.47 -12.64
N ARG A 285 17.04 0.21 -13.94
CA ARG A 285 18.11 -0.42 -14.75
C ARG A 285 19.37 0.43 -14.85
N GLU A 286 19.20 1.73 -15.06
CA GLU A 286 20.32 2.68 -15.09
C GLU A 286 21.03 2.72 -13.74
N THR A 287 20.30 2.84 -12.65
CA THR A 287 20.87 2.84 -11.29
C THR A 287 21.63 1.55 -10.98
N LEU A 288 21.08 0.38 -11.33
CA LEU A 288 21.77 -0.90 -11.15
C LEU A 288 23.02 -1.05 -12.04
N ALA A 289 22.99 -0.50 -13.26
CA ALA A 289 24.15 -0.50 -14.12
C ALA A 289 25.28 0.38 -13.57
N ASN A 290 24.94 1.55 -13.05
CA ASN A 290 25.90 2.48 -12.44
C ASN A 290 26.47 1.96 -11.11
N ALA A 291 25.75 1.14 -10.36
CA ALA A 291 26.22 0.55 -9.11
C ALA A 291 27.48 -0.32 -9.30
N LYS A 292 27.72 -0.89 -10.50
CA LYS A 292 28.92 -1.67 -10.82
C LYS A 292 30.19 -0.83 -10.87
N ASN A 293 30.07 0.48 -11.00
CA ASN A 293 31.20 1.42 -11.10
C ASN A 293 31.59 2.03 -9.74
N ILE A 294 30.94 1.61 -8.66
CA ILE A 294 31.26 2.10 -7.29
C ILE A 294 32.49 1.33 -6.82
N GLU A 295 33.58 2.07 -6.63
CA GLU A 295 34.80 1.58 -5.97
C GLU A 295 34.65 1.76 -4.44
N LEU A 296 34.99 0.72 -3.65
CA LEU A 296 34.95 0.72 -2.19
C LEU A 296 36.34 0.86 -1.59
#